data_5990a7e6e271181385d45427c530505f
#
_entry.id   5990a7e6e271181385d45427c530505f
#
_cell.length_a   1.000
_cell.length_b   1.000
_cell.length_c   1.000
_cell.angle_alpha   90.00
_cell.angle_beta   90.00
_cell.angle_gamma   90.00
#
_symmetry.space_group_name_H-M   'P 1'
#
loop_
_entity.id
_entity.type
_entity.pdbx_description
1 polymer ?
#
loop_
_entity_poly.entity_id
_entity_poly.type
_entity_poly.pdbx_seq_one_letter_code
_entity_poly.pdbx_strand_id
1 'polypeptide(L)'
;MERERIIVLDFGGQYNQLIARRVRDQGVYAEVQPFDMGLEKIRQLNPKGIIFTGGPNSVYLESSPHIDEKIFEMGIPILGICYGSQLIAYELGGKVETAPVSEYGKTEVETAQDSVLMRGVSPVTTTWMSHTDYISKAPEGFRVTGHTPVCPVAAMENPEKRIYAVQFHPEVQHCVEGDKILHNFVYDVCGCAGDWKMDTFVEDSIRAIREKVGDGKVLCALSGGVDSSVAATMMAKAIGNQLTCVFVDHGLLRKNEGDEVEAVFGPNGPYSLNFIRVNAQEEFYEKLKGVEEPEKKRKIIGEEFIRVFEREAKKIGAVDYLVQGTIYPDVIESGLGKSATIKSHHNVGGLPDYVDFKEIIEPLRLLFKDEVRKAGLELGLPEYLVYRQPFPGPGLGIRIIGEVTAEKVKMVQDADAIYREEIAKAGLDRKISQYFAALTNMRSVGVMGDFRTYDYAVALRAVVTNDFMTAEAADIPFEVLQKVMNRIVNEVKGVNRVMYDLTSKPPGTIE
;
A
#
# COMPACT_ATOMS: atom_id res chain seq x y z
N MET A 1 21.45 6.86 -14.78
CA MET A 1 22.42 6.61 -13.68
C MET A 1 21.97 5.41 -12.89
N GLU A 2 22.85 4.53 -12.51
CA GLU A 2 22.50 3.45 -11.57
C GLU A 2 22.19 4.09 -10.22
N ARG A 3 20.97 3.87 -9.71
CA ARG A 3 20.55 4.39 -8.41
C ARG A 3 21.21 3.61 -7.28
N GLU A 4 21.57 4.30 -6.22
CA GLU A 4 21.96 3.65 -4.98
C GLU A 4 20.80 2.81 -4.45
N ARG A 5 21.10 1.61 -3.94
CA ARG A 5 20.06 0.71 -3.44
C ARG A 5 20.47 -0.05 -2.18
N ILE A 6 19.50 -0.31 -1.34
CA ILE A 6 19.58 -1.25 -0.24
C ILE A 6 18.73 -2.47 -0.60
N ILE A 7 19.27 -3.68 -0.45
CA ILE A 7 18.51 -4.92 -0.61
C ILE A 7 17.98 -5.34 0.75
N VAL A 8 16.69 -5.63 0.84
CA VAL A 8 16.04 -6.19 2.02
C VAL A 8 15.74 -7.66 1.73
N LEU A 9 16.47 -8.57 2.35
CA LEU A 9 16.28 -10.01 2.20
C LEU A 9 15.18 -10.49 3.15
N ASP A 10 14.13 -11.07 2.56
CA ASP A 10 12.92 -11.49 3.26
C ASP A 10 13.04 -12.91 3.80
N PHE A 11 13.10 -13.05 5.11
CA PHE A 11 13.10 -14.30 5.85
C PHE A 11 11.71 -14.75 6.35
N GLY A 12 10.64 -14.16 5.80
CA GLY A 12 9.25 -14.49 6.12
C GLY A 12 8.66 -13.64 7.25
N GLY A 13 9.30 -12.55 7.63
CA GLY A 13 8.81 -11.62 8.64
C GLY A 13 7.66 -10.75 8.14
N GLN A 14 6.82 -10.29 9.07
CA GLN A 14 5.65 -9.43 8.76
C GLN A 14 6.04 -8.02 8.33
N TYR A 15 7.24 -7.54 8.66
CA TYR A 15 7.66 -6.15 8.48
C TYR A 15 8.64 -5.92 7.33
N ASN A 16 8.82 -6.88 6.42
CA ASN A 16 9.74 -6.78 5.28
C ASN A 16 9.49 -5.54 4.41
N GLN A 17 8.23 -5.29 4.04
CA GLN A 17 7.84 -4.11 3.26
C GLN A 17 8.02 -2.82 4.06
N LEU A 18 7.76 -2.85 5.37
CA LEU A 18 7.92 -1.71 6.25
C LEU A 18 9.39 -1.29 6.37
N ILE A 19 10.32 -2.26 6.45
CA ILE A 19 11.76 -1.99 6.44
C ILE A 19 12.16 -1.26 5.15
N ALA A 20 11.77 -1.79 3.98
CA ALA A 20 12.06 -1.16 2.69
C ALA A 20 11.48 0.26 2.62
N ARG A 21 10.25 0.46 3.10
CA ARG A 21 9.59 1.76 3.14
C ARG A 21 10.35 2.74 4.04
N ARG A 22 10.77 2.33 5.25
CA ARG A 22 11.54 3.20 6.15
C ARG A 22 12.89 3.62 5.58
N VAL A 23 13.56 2.73 4.85
CA VAL A 23 14.79 3.09 4.13
C VAL A 23 14.50 4.12 3.02
N ARG A 24 13.40 3.96 2.28
CA ARG A 24 12.98 4.95 1.26
C ARG A 24 12.55 6.29 1.87
N ASP A 25 11.97 6.30 3.04
CA ASP A 25 11.68 7.52 3.79
C ASP A 25 12.97 8.29 4.16
N GLN A 26 14.12 7.60 4.23
CA GLN A 26 15.45 8.21 4.35
C GLN A 26 16.01 8.72 3.00
N GLY A 27 15.27 8.62 1.90
CA GLY A 27 15.70 9.08 0.59
C GLY A 27 16.63 8.12 -0.16
N VAL A 28 16.67 6.84 0.20
CA VAL A 28 17.45 5.80 -0.49
C VAL A 28 16.53 4.70 -1.01
N TYR A 29 16.70 4.30 -2.27
CA TYR A 29 15.89 3.23 -2.85
C TYR A 29 16.17 1.90 -2.15
N ALA A 30 15.12 1.20 -1.74
CA ALA A 30 15.19 -0.14 -1.16
C ALA A 30 14.20 -1.08 -1.84
N GLU A 31 14.62 -2.32 -2.01
CA GLU A 31 13.76 -3.37 -2.60
C GLU A 31 13.82 -4.65 -1.78
N VAL A 32 12.67 -5.31 -1.65
CA VAL A 32 12.55 -6.60 -0.99
C VAL A 32 12.88 -7.70 -1.99
N GLN A 33 13.73 -8.62 -1.59
CA GLN A 33 14.14 -9.78 -2.38
C GLN A 33 14.05 -11.06 -1.52
N PRO A 34 13.85 -12.24 -2.13
CA PRO A 34 13.85 -13.49 -1.38
C PRO A 34 15.21 -13.73 -0.69
N PHE A 35 15.20 -14.34 0.49
CA PHE A 35 16.42 -14.64 1.27
C PHE A 35 17.39 -15.56 0.49
N ASP A 36 16.85 -16.43 -0.36
CA ASP A 36 17.61 -17.37 -1.21
C ASP A 36 18.11 -16.76 -2.52
N MET A 37 18.05 -15.43 -2.65
CA MET A 37 18.63 -14.72 -3.78
C MET A 37 20.12 -15.07 -3.91
N GLY A 38 20.51 -15.60 -5.06
CA GLY A 38 21.89 -16.01 -5.30
C GLY A 38 22.89 -14.86 -5.22
N LEU A 39 24.09 -15.11 -4.68
CA LEU A 39 25.15 -14.11 -4.48
C LEU A 39 25.53 -13.38 -5.77
N GLU A 40 25.48 -14.06 -6.93
CA GLU A 40 25.79 -13.48 -8.23
C GLU A 40 24.80 -12.37 -8.60
N LYS A 41 23.52 -12.58 -8.30
CA LYS A 41 22.47 -11.57 -8.52
C LYS A 41 22.63 -10.38 -7.59
N ILE A 42 23.05 -10.62 -6.34
CA ILE A 42 23.39 -9.55 -5.38
C ILE A 42 24.55 -8.71 -5.93
N ARG A 43 25.61 -9.35 -6.46
CA ARG A 43 26.74 -8.63 -7.08
C ARG A 43 26.32 -7.79 -8.28
N GLN A 44 25.47 -8.35 -9.15
CA GLN A 44 24.94 -7.62 -10.32
C GLN A 44 24.12 -6.38 -9.93
N LEU A 45 23.37 -6.46 -8.84
CA LEU A 45 22.60 -5.35 -8.33
C LEU A 45 23.45 -4.28 -7.64
N ASN A 46 24.68 -4.63 -7.26
CA ASN A 46 25.67 -3.74 -6.63
C ASN A 46 25.07 -2.86 -5.50
N PRO A 47 24.45 -3.47 -4.45
CA PRO A 47 23.80 -2.70 -3.41
C PRO A 47 24.81 -2.00 -2.50
N LYS A 48 24.43 -0.85 -1.94
CA LYS A 48 25.20 -0.14 -0.91
C LYS A 48 25.14 -0.83 0.45
N GLY A 49 24.08 -1.60 0.70
CA GLY A 49 23.89 -2.37 1.92
C GLY A 49 22.83 -3.44 1.77
N ILE A 50 22.80 -4.36 2.72
CA ILE A 50 21.83 -5.45 2.77
C ILE A 50 21.20 -5.45 4.18
N ILE A 51 19.87 -5.62 4.25
CA ILE A 51 19.15 -5.78 5.50
C ILE A 51 18.52 -7.18 5.52
N PHE A 52 18.78 -7.95 6.56
CA PHE A 52 18.10 -9.21 6.83
C PHE A 52 16.90 -8.95 7.72
N THR A 53 15.71 -9.38 7.29
CA THR A 53 14.47 -9.12 8.00
C THR A 53 14.29 -10.01 9.23
N GLY A 54 13.23 -9.75 9.99
CA GLY A 54 12.69 -10.72 10.94
C GLY A 54 12.14 -11.96 10.23
N GLY A 55 11.82 -12.98 10.98
CA GLY A 55 11.23 -14.22 10.51
C GLY A 55 10.53 -14.99 11.64
N PRO A 56 9.61 -15.92 11.31
CA PRO A 56 8.83 -16.65 12.31
C PRO A 56 9.53 -17.87 12.92
N ASN A 57 10.71 -18.22 12.40
CA ASN A 57 11.38 -19.47 12.73
C ASN A 57 12.51 -19.26 13.77
N SER A 58 12.94 -20.35 14.40
CA SER A 58 14.16 -20.39 15.21
C SER A 58 15.36 -20.79 14.34
N VAL A 59 16.45 -20.04 14.39
CA VAL A 59 17.60 -20.22 13.47
C VAL A 59 18.30 -21.58 13.56
N TYR A 60 18.15 -22.29 14.67
CA TYR A 60 18.76 -23.62 14.88
C TYR A 60 17.92 -24.78 14.35
N LEU A 61 16.76 -24.53 13.73
CA LEU A 61 15.94 -25.57 13.12
C LEU A 61 16.39 -25.80 11.67
N GLU A 62 16.52 -27.06 11.26
CA GLU A 62 16.94 -27.42 9.89
C GLU A 62 16.00 -26.90 8.79
N SER A 63 14.71 -26.69 9.13
CA SER A 63 13.70 -26.14 8.22
C SER A 63 13.71 -24.61 8.12
N SER A 64 14.53 -23.94 8.93
CA SER A 64 14.59 -22.48 8.95
C SER A 64 15.33 -21.92 7.73
N PRO A 65 15.00 -20.71 7.30
CA PRO A 65 15.73 -20.04 6.22
C PRO A 65 17.17 -19.73 6.63
N HIS A 66 18.14 -20.29 5.93
CA HIS A 66 19.56 -19.99 6.08
C HIS A 66 20.10 -19.23 4.88
N ILE A 67 21.27 -18.64 5.01
CA ILE A 67 21.94 -17.86 3.96
C ILE A 67 23.27 -18.49 3.59
N ASP A 68 23.74 -18.28 2.38
CA ASP A 68 25.12 -18.63 1.99
C ASP A 68 26.10 -17.73 2.76
N GLU A 69 26.91 -18.33 3.63
CA GLU A 69 27.86 -17.62 4.50
C GLU A 69 28.82 -16.70 3.73
N LYS A 70 29.06 -16.97 2.46
CA LYS A 70 29.88 -16.11 1.59
C LYS A 70 29.33 -14.70 1.42
N ILE A 71 28.09 -14.46 1.78
CA ILE A 71 27.51 -13.11 1.80
C ILE A 71 28.26 -12.19 2.77
N PHE A 72 28.76 -12.73 3.89
CA PHE A 72 29.54 -11.99 4.87
C PHE A 72 30.96 -11.62 4.41
N GLU A 73 31.42 -12.24 3.32
CA GLU A 73 32.72 -11.97 2.70
C GLU A 73 32.65 -10.98 1.53
N MET A 74 31.44 -10.57 1.14
CA MET A 74 31.23 -9.67 -0.01
C MET A 74 31.69 -8.23 0.24
N GLY A 75 31.98 -7.85 1.49
CA GLY A 75 32.37 -6.49 1.87
C GLY A 75 31.23 -5.47 1.81
N ILE A 76 29.99 -5.93 1.58
CA ILE A 76 28.77 -5.10 1.58
C ILE A 76 28.30 -4.98 3.04
N PRO A 77 27.92 -3.78 3.51
CA PRO A 77 27.36 -3.60 4.85
C PRO A 77 26.09 -4.43 5.05
N ILE A 78 25.98 -5.08 6.20
CA ILE A 78 24.82 -5.91 6.55
C ILE A 78 24.22 -5.43 7.88
N LEU A 79 22.90 -5.29 7.91
CA LEU A 79 22.11 -5.08 9.14
C LEU A 79 21.14 -6.25 9.32
N GLY A 80 21.25 -6.99 10.42
CA GLY A 80 20.28 -8.00 10.82
C GLY A 80 19.23 -7.43 11.79
N ILE A 81 17.96 -7.70 11.53
CA ILE A 81 16.84 -7.29 12.37
C ILE A 81 16.11 -8.54 12.89
N CYS A 82 15.95 -8.67 14.20
CA CYS A 82 15.23 -9.76 14.87
C CYS A 82 15.78 -11.14 14.43
N TYR A 83 15.04 -11.94 13.65
CA TYR A 83 15.55 -13.20 13.09
C TYR A 83 16.88 -13.00 12.35
N GLY A 84 16.98 -11.94 11.54
CA GLY A 84 18.23 -11.62 10.82
C GLY A 84 19.42 -11.37 11.74
N SER A 85 19.21 -10.82 12.93
CA SER A 85 20.25 -10.65 13.95
C SER A 85 20.70 -11.98 14.53
N GLN A 86 19.75 -12.87 14.81
CA GLN A 86 20.01 -14.22 15.31
C GLN A 86 20.71 -15.07 14.25
N LEU A 87 20.32 -14.94 12.98
CA LEU A 87 20.97 -15.63 11.86
C LEU A 87 22.44 -15.22 11.72
N ILE A 88 22.75 -13.94 11.77
CA ILE A 88 24.13 -13.43 11.79
C ILE A 88 24.92 -14.03 12.93
N ALA A 89 24.35 -14.04 14.15
CA ALA A 89 25.01 -14.62 15.31
C ALA A 89 25.26 -16.12 15.14
N TYR A 90 24.27 -16.85 14.67
CA TYR A 90 24.34 -18.32 14.47
C TYR A 90 25.40 -18.71 13.43
N GLU A 91 25.35 -18.12 12.24
CA GLU A 91 26.26 -18.43 11.13
C GLU A 91 27.73 -18.01 11.43
N LEU A 92 27.92 -16.99 12.25
CA LEU A 92 29.29 -16.52 12.60
C LEU A 92 29.84 -17.08 13.94
N GLY A 93 29.17 -18.12 14.48
CA GLY A 93 29.68 -18.87 15.64
C GLY A 93 29.33 -18.28 16.99
N GLY A 94 28.34 -17.41 17.07
CA GLY A 94 27.69 -16.99 18.29
C GLY A 94 26.71 -18.07 18.82
N LYS A 95 25.93 -17.73 19.83
CA LYS A 95 24.96 -18.66 20.42
C LYS A 95 23.57 -18.05 20.48
N VAL A 96 22.57 -18.76 19.92
CA VAL A 96 21.17 -18.41 19.97
C VAL A 96 20.43 -19.47 20.74
N GLU A 97 19.60 -19.08 21.69
CA GLU A 97 18.87 -19.95 22.61
C GLU A 97 17.46 -19.41 22.83
N THR A 98 16.55 -20.29 23.28
CA THR A 98 15.24 -19.84 23.77
C THR A 98 15.41 -19.05 25.06
N ALA A 99 14.87 -17.85 25.10
CA ALA A 99 14.97 -16.97 26.26
C ALA A 99 14.20 -17.55 27.46
N PRO A 100 14.70 -17.42 28.69
CA PRO A 100 13.96 -17.79 29.91
C PRO A 100 12.61 -17.05 30.03
N VAL A 101 12.57 -15.82 29.53
CA VAL A 101 11.39 -14.97 29.44
C VAL A 101 11.39 -14.30 28.06
N SER A 102 10.30 -14.47 27.32
CA SER A 102 10.11 -13.82 26.01
C SER A 102 9.87 -12.34 26.18
N GLU A 103 10.33 -11.53 25.19
CA GLU A 103 10.08 -10.09 25.16
C GLU A 103 9.14 -9.76 24.01
N TYR A 104 7.96 -9.23 24.33
CA TYR A 104 6.96 -8.77 23.39
C TYR A 104 6.47 -7.36 23.76
N GLY A 105 6.49 -6.45 22.78
CA GLY A 105 6.02 -5.09 22.97
C GLY A 105 7.13 -4.08 23.27
N LYS A 106 6.76 -2.99 23.96
CA LYS A 106 7.66 -1.91 24.30
C LYS A 106 8.65 -2.35 25.37
N THR A 107 9.95 -2.26 25.05
CA THR A 107 11.04 -2.65 25.93
C THR A 107 12.13 -1.58 25.91
N GLU A 108 12.65 -1.22 27.05
CA GLU A 108 13.79 -0.29 27.18
C GLU A 108 15.09 -1.06 26.89
N VAL A 109 15.92 -0.50 26.01
CA VAL A 109 17.26 -1.00 25.68
C VAL A 109 18.29 0.01 26.11
N GLU A 110 19.28 -0.44 26.87
CA GLU A 110 20.49 0.36 27.15
C GLU A 110 21.44 0.27 25.96
N THR A 111 21.92 1.42 25.45
CA THR A 111 22.71 1.53 24.22
C THR A 111 24.12 2.06 24.48
N ALA A 112 25.11 1.52 23.74
CA ALA A 112 26.48 2.00 23.77
C ALA A 112 26.62 3.28 22.93
N GLN A 113 27.03 4.38 23.58
CA GLN A 113 27.09 5.70 22.94
C GLN A 113 28.24 5.89 21.94
N ASP A 114 29.22 4.99 21.93
CA ASP A 114 30.36 4.95 20.99
C ASP A 114 30.08 4.04 19.77
N SER A 115 28.89 3.44 19.66
CA SER A 115 28.47 2.67 18.50
C SER A 115 28.15 3.58 17.32
N VAL A 116 28.56 3.17 16.10
CA VAL A 116 28.19 3.87 14.87
C VAL A 116 26.70 3.77 14.63
N LEU A 117 26.12 2.57 14.81
CA LEU A 117 24.71 2.33 14.60
C LEU A 117 23.82 3.10 15.61
N MET A 118 24.30 3.24 16.88
CA MET A 118 23.55 3.93 17.94
C MET A 118 23.91 5.41 18.10
N ARG A 119 24.64 5.99 17.15
CA ARG A 119 25.03 7.41 17.22
C ARG A 119 23.80 8.32 17.33
N GLY A 120 23.77 9.16 18.37
CA GLY A 120 22.68 10.10 18.62
C GLY A 120 21.39 9.46 19.14
N VAL A 121 21.38 8.16 19.40
CA VAL A 121 20.32 7.45 20.13
C VAL A 121 20.51 7.69 21.62
N SER A 122 19.42 7.82 22.38
CA SER A 122 19.47 8.01 23.82
C SER A 122 20.13 6.81 24.52
N PRO A 123 20.87 7.01 25.64
CA PRO A 123 21.49 5.91 26.37
C PRO A 123 20.54 4.79 26.79
N VAL A 124 19.28 5.16 27.04
CA VAL A 124 18.16 4.22 27.23
C VAL A 124 17.05 4.65 26.27
N THR A 125 16.64 3.77 25.41
CA THR A 125 15.61 4.04 24.39
C THR A 125 14.52 2.98 24.39
N THR A 126 13.27 3.40 24.15
CA THR A 126 12.14 2.47 23.99
C THR A 126 12.17 1.86 22.61
N THR A 127 12.23 0.53 22.56
CA THR A 127 12.21 -0.26 21.33
C THR A 127 10.98 -1.17 21.29
N TRP A 128 10.78 -1.85 20.16
CA TRP A 128 9.75 -2.86 19.98
C TRP A 128 10.39 -4.23 19.86
N MET A 129 10.20 -5.06 20.89
CA MET A 129 10.64 -6.45 20.91
C MET A 129 9.50 -7.38 20.45
N SER A 130 9.86 -8.45 19.77
CA SER A 130 8.93 -9.51 19.36
C SER A 130 9.70 -10.81 19.14
N HIS A 131 10.16 -11.41 20.25
CA HIS A 131 10.99 -12.61 20.16
C HIS A 131 10.85 -13.55 21.37
N THR A 132 11.02 -14.83 21.08
CA THR A 132 11.16 -15.92 22.08
C THR A 132 12.62 -16.37 22.17
N ASP A 133 13.33 -16.42 21.03
CA ASP A 133 14.74 -16.74 20.98
C ASP A 133 15.58 -15.46 21.06
N TYR A 134 16.77 -15.55 21.65
CA TYR A 134 17.68 -14.43 21.83
C TYR A 134 19.14 -14.85 21.61
N ILE A 135 20.01 -13.90 21.34
CA ILE A 135 21.45 -14.11 21.25
C ILE A 135 22.00 -14.12 22.66
N SER A 136 22.42 -15.29 23.17
CA SER A 136 23.02 -15.43 24.49
C SER A 136 24.51 -15.12 24.50
N LYS A 137 25.19 -15.26 23.34
CA LYS A 137 26.60 -14.95 23.17
C LYS A 137 26.85 -14.40 21.76
N ALA A 138 27.41 -13.20 21.68
CA ALA A 138 27.84 -12.61 20.42
C ALA A 138 28.99 -13.42 19.77
N PRO A 139 29.09 -13.44 18.43
CA PRO A 139 30.21 -14.06 17.72
C PRO A 139 31.57 -13.39 18.08
N GLU A 140 32.66 -14.12 17.83
CA GLU A 140 34.00 -13.56 18.02
C GLU A 140 34.23 -12.33 17.12
N GLY A 141 34.82 -11.28 17.70
CA GLY A 141 35.05 -10.00 17.02
C GLY A 141 33.85 -9.07 16.97
N PHE A 142 32.69 -9.47 17.53
CA PHE A 142 31.54 -8.58 17.70
C PHE A 142 31.55 -7.92 19.07
N ARG A 143 31.17 -6.66 19.09
CA ARG A 143 30.92 -5.87 20.30
C ARG A 143 29.42 -5.77 20.55
N VAL A 144 29.00 -5.99 21.79
CA VAL A 144 27.61 -5.75 22.21
C VAL A 144 27.42 -4.24 22.36
N THR A 145 26.40 -3.72 21.69
CA THR A 145 26.08 -2.28 21.65
C THR A 145 24.69 -1.95 22.19
N GLY A 146 23.94 -2.98 22.58
CA GLY A 146 22.65 -2.81 23.26
C GLY A 146 22.27 -4.06 24.05
N HIS A 147 21.62 -3.87 25.20
CA HIS A 147 21.13 -4.98 26.02
C HIS A 147 19.88 -4.58 26.82
N THR A 148 19.14 -5.61 27.26
CA THR A 148 18.07 -5.50 28.26
C THR A 148 18.42 -6.38 29.45
N PRO A 149 17.69 -6.32 30.57
CA PRO A 149 17.88 -7.25 31.68
C PRO A 149 17.69 -8.73 31.30
N VAL A 150 16.95 -9.03 30.23
CA VAL A 150 16.63 -10.37 29.76
C VAL A 150 17.42 -10.75 28.51
N CYS A 151 17.65 -9.81 27.59
CA CYS A 151 18.36 -10.02 26.35
C CYS A 151 19.78 -9.40 26.45
N PRO A 152 20.83 -10.22 26.68
CA PRO A 152 22.19 -9.72 26.86
C PRO A 152 22.81 -9.14 25.59
N VAL A 153 22.28 -9.50 24.42
CA VAL A 153 22.71 -9.01 23.11
C VAL A 153 21.49 -8.52 22.33
N ALA A 154 20.96 -7.37 22.72
CA ALA A 154 19.87 -6.71 22.00
C ALA A 154 20.38 -5.93 20.79
N ALA A 155 21.65 -5.56 20.77
CA ALA A 155 22.35 -5.02 19.60
C ALA A 155 23.83 -5.40 19.64
N MET A 156 24.43 -5.62 18.48
CA MET A 156 25.84 -5.91 18.33
C MET A 156 26.39 -5.39 16.99
N GLU A 157 27.69 -5.16 16.93
CA GLU A 157 28.35 -4.69 15.73
C GLU A 157 29.76 -5.26 15.56
N ASN A 158 30.17 -5.42 14.31
CA ASN A 158 31.55 -5.62 13.90
C ASN A 158 31.86 -4.61 12.77
N PRO A 159 32.39 -3.41 13.13
CA PRO A 159 32.68 -2.36 12.15
C PRO A 159 33.71 -2.73 11.10
N GLU A 160 34.69 -3.60 11.42
CA GLU A 160 35.70 -4.07 10.48
C GLU A 160 35.08 -4.89 9.35
N LYS A 161 34.12 -5.77 9.67
CA LYS A 161 33.36 -6.54 8.71
C LYS A 161 32.14 -5.78 8.16
N ARG A 162 31.82 -4.61 8.71
CA ARG A 162 30.63 -3.81 8.39
C ARG A 162 29.31 -4.58 8.62
N ILE A 163 29.27 -5.38 9.69
CA ILE A 163 28.10 -6.20 10.05
C ILE A 163 27.51 -5.67 11.36
N TYR A 164 26.23 -5.42 11.34
CA TYR A 164 25.46 -4.83 12.45
C TYR A 164 24.20 -5.66 12.70
N ALA A 165 23.73 -5.70 13.93
CA ALA A 165 22.55 -6.48 14.26
C ALA A 165 21.78 -5.87 15.42
N VAL A 166 20.44 -5.92 15.34
CA VAL A 166 19.52 -5.52 16.41
C VAL A 166 18.44 -6.57 16.58
N GLN A 167 18.12 -6.94 17.84
CA GLN A 167 17.08 -7.91 18.15
C GLN A 167 15.67 -7.30 18.03
N PHE A 168 15.54 -6.01 18.26
CA PHE A 168 14.31 -5.25 18.16
C PHE A 168 14.01 -4.80 16.72
N HIS A 169 12.82 -4.25 16.51
CA HIS A 169 12.33 -3.77 15.23
C HIS A 169 12.42 -2.25 15.10
N PRO A 170 13.50 -1.68 14.53
CA PRO A 170 13.66 -0.23 14.38
C PRO A 170 12.67 0.37 13.36
N GLU A 171 12.10 -0.45 12.48
CA GLU A 171 11.16 -0.03 11.43
C GLU A 171 9.78 0.30 11.95
N VAL A 172 9.38 -0.21 13.13
CA VAL A 172 8.03 0.00 13.64
C VAL A 172 7.90 1.31 14.42
N GLN A 173 6.74 1.93 14.38
CA GLN A 173 6.45 3.23 14.99
C GLN A 173 6.67 3.26 16.51
N HIS A 174 6.58 2.13 17.20
CA HIS A 174 6.78 2.02 18.63
C HIS A 174 8.25 2.00 19.06
N CYS A 175 9.17 1.86 18.11
CA CYS A 175 10.60 2.08 18.34
C CYS A 175 10.89 3.57 18.20
N VAL A 176 11.02 4.26 19.33
CA VAL A 176 11.00 5.73 19.38
C VAL A 176 12.11 6.38 18.56
N GLU A 177 13.28 5.77 18.52
CA GLU A 177 14.44 6.29 17.78
C GLU A 177 14.87 5.35 16.63
N GLY A 178 13.96 4.50 16.17
CA GLY A 178 14.23 3.55 15.10
C GLY A 178 14.66 4.21 13.79
N ASP A 179 14.08 5.36 13.45
CA ASP A 179 14.44 6.14 12.28
C ASP A 179 15.91 6.63 12.32
N LYS A 180 16.45 6.97 13.50
CA LYS A 180 17.87 7.32 13.67
C LYS A 180 18.78 6.13 13.43
N ILE A 181 18.40 4.96 13.94
CA ILE A 181 19.18 3.72 13.77
C ILE A 181 19.26 3.35 12.28
N LEU A 182 18.13 3.41 11.58
CA LEU A 182 18.09 3.16 10.13
C LEU A 182 18.87 4.24 9.36
N HIS A 183 18.77 5.51 9.76
CA HIS A 183 19.54 6.60 9.19
C HIS A 183 21.05 6.35 9.31
N ASN A 184 21.53 6.01 10.51
CA ASN A 184 22.93 5.71 10.75
C ASN A 184 23.42 4.54 9.90
N PHE A 185 22.61 3.48 9.75
CA PHE A 185 22.97 2.39 8.86
C PHE A 185 23.07 2.83 7.42
N VAL A 186 22.07 3.53 6.90
CA VAL A 186 21.99 3.94 5.49
C VAL A 186 23.09 4.94 5.11
N TYR A 187 23.33 5.94 5.96
CA TYR A 187 24.25 7.04 5.66
C TYR A 187 25.64 6.82 6.23
N ASP A 188 25.75 6.54 7.53
CA ASP A 188 27.07 6.45 8.19
C ASP A 188 27.78 5.12 7.87
N VAL A 189 27.00 4.03 7.75
CA VAL A 189 27.56 2.70 7.47
C VAL A 189 27.62 2.41 5.96
N CYS A 190 26.52 2.58 5.24
CA CYS A 190 26.45 2.28 3.80
C CYS A 190 27.02 3.40 2.92
N GLY A 191 27.09 4.63 3.43
CA GLY A 191 27.61 5.78 2.69
C GLY A 191 26.71 6.20 1.53
N CYS A 192 25.38 6.06 1.67
CA CYS A 192 24.42 6.50 0.67
C CYS A 192 24.35 8.04 0.60
N ALA A 193 24.05 8.58 -0.57
CA ALA A 193 23.90 10.01 -0.81
C ALA A 193 22.44 10.51 -0.74
N GLY A 194 21.46 9.60 -0.76
CA GLY A 194 20.05 9.98 -0.70
C GLY A 194 19.50 10.46 -2.04
N ASP A 195 19.65 9.66 -3.08
CA ASP A 195 19.27 9.97 -4.46
C ASP A 195 17.84 9.55 -4.84
N TRP A 196 17.10 8.91 -3.93
CA TRP A 196 15.72 8.52 -4.13
C TRP A 196 14.77 9.71 -3.92
N LYS A 197 14.45 10.45 -4.99
CA LYS A 197 13.58 11.62 -5.00
C LYS A 197 12.47 11.45 -6.04
N MET A 198 11.24 11.89 -5.70
CA MET A 198 10.09 11.69 -6.58
C MET A 198 10.13 12.52 -7.85
N ASP A 199 10.64 13.74 -7.81
CA ASP A 199 10.87 14.59 -8.99
C ASP A 199 11.76 13.86 -10.02
N THR A 200 12.93 13.42 -9.59
CA THR A 200 13.89 12.67 -10.42
C THR A 200 13.28 11.35 -10.92
N PHE A 201 12.55 10.63 -10.05
CA PHE A 201 11.86 9.40 -10.46
C PHE A 201 10.85 9.65 -11.59
N VAL A 202 10.04 10.70 -11.47
CA VAL A 202 9.02 11.07 -12.45
C VAL A 202 9.68 11.43 -13.79
N GLU A 203 10.73 12.26 -13.78
CA GLU A 203 11.46 12.64 -14.99
C GLU A 203 12.09 11.45 -15.70
N ASP A 204 12.78 10.58 -14.96
CA ASP A 204 13.40 9.37 -15.49
C ASP A 204 12.35 8.39 -16.05
N SER A 205 11.22 8.23 -15.35
CA SER A 205 10.12 7.37 -15.82
C SER A 205 9.50 7.89 -17.11
N ILE A 206 9.25 9.19 -17.22
CA ILE A 206 8.73 9.82 -18.44
C ILE A 206 9.70 9.59 -19.60
N ARG A 207 11.00 9.75 -19.40
CA ARG A 207 12.02 9.51 -20.42
C ARG A 207 12.04 8.04 -20.87
N ALA A 208 12.06 7.11 -19.91
CA ALA A 208 12.06 5.66 -20.19
C ALA A 208 10.78 5.22 -20.93
N ILE A 209 9.63 5.77 -20.57
CA ILE A 209 8.37 5.50 -21.27
C ILE A 209 8.44 5.99 -22.72
N ARG A 210 8.94 7.20 -22.97
CA ARG A 210 9.10 7.73 -24.35
C ARG A 210 10.00 6.84 -25.21
N GLU A 211 11.14 6.45 -24.67
CA GLU A 211 12.08 5.55 -25.36
C GLU A 211 11.45 4.19 -25.67
N LYS A 212 10.71 3.64 -24.71
CA LYS A 212 10.07 2.32 -24.84
C LYS A 212 8.91 2.34 -25.86
N VAL A 213 8.05 3.34 -25.80
CA VAL A 213 6.85 3.41 -26.61
C VAL A 213 7.18 3.83 -28.05
N GLY A 214 8.14 4.74 -28.26
CA GLY A 214 8.43 5.27 -29.58
C GLY A 214 7.18 5.86 -30.24
N ASP A 215 6.83 5.35 -31.44
CA ASP A 215 5.63 5.75 -32.19
C ASP A 215 4.41 4.87 -31.89
N GLY A 216 4.50 3.97 -30.89
CA GLY A 216 3.47 3.01 -30.54
C GLY A 216 2.20 3.63 -29.95
N LYS A 217 1.07 2.92 -30.06
CA LYS A 217 -0.20 3.29 -29.46
C LYS A 217 -0.39 2.60 -28.13
N VAL A 218 -0.90 3.32 -27.15
CA VAL A 218 -1.04 2.86 -25.77
C VAL A 218 -2.48 2.97 -25.29
N LEU A 219 -2.99 1.92 -24.67
CA LEU A 219 -4.30 1.86 -24.06
C LEU A 219 -4.18 1.84 -22.52
N CYS A 220 -5.03 2.58 -21.84
CA CYS A 220 -5.12 2.64 -20.40
C CYS A 220 -6.57 2.44 -19.94
N ALA A 221 -6.80 1.49 -19.03
CA ALA A 221 -8.05 1.40 -18.31
C ALA A 221 -7.99 2.38 -17.11
N LEU A 222 -8.73 3.46 -17.19
CA LEU A 222 -8.78 4.49 -16.15
C LEU A 222 -9.94 4.18 -15.20
N SER A 223 -9.64 3.78 -13.97
CA SER A 223 -10.66 3.46 -12.95
C SER A 223 -11.13 4.67 -12.15
N GLY A 224 -10.46 5.82 -12.29
CA GLY A 224 -10.67 6.99 -11.42
C GLY A 224 -9.98 6.89 -10.05
N GLY A 225 -9.39 5.75 -9.70
CA GLY A 225 -8.55 5.60 -8.51
C GLY A 225 -7.23 6.35 -8.62
N VAL A 226 -6.55 6.57 -7.48
CA VAL A 226 -5.29 7.32 -7.41
C VAL A 226 -4.23 6.73 -8.34
N ASP A 227 -4.03 5.40 -8.28
CA ASP A 227 -2.95 4.74 -9.02
C ASP A 227 -3.15 4.84 -10.52
N SER A 228 -4.35 4.51 -11.01
CA SER A 228 -4.68 4.64 -12.43
C SER A 228 -4.58 6.09 -12.93
N SER A 229 -4.94 7.07 -12.08
CA SER A 229 -4.84 8.49 -12.42
C SER A 229 -3.39 8.95 -12.50
N VAL A 230 -2.54 8.55 -11.58
CA VAL A 230 -1.10 8.87 -11.60
C VAL A 230 -0.41 8.20 -12.79
N ALA A 231 -0.71 6.92 -13.05
CA ALA A 231 -0.18 6.21 -14.20
C ALA A 231 -0.59 6.88 -15.52
N ALA A 232 -1.89 7.20 -15.70
CA ALA A 232 -2.40 7.87 -16.89
C ALA A 232 -1.75 9.26 -17.09
N THR A 233 -1.57 10.03 -16.01
CA THR A 233 -0.93 11.34 -16.07
C THR A 233 0.54 11.24 -16.48
N MET A 234 1.29 10.29 -15.90
CA MET A 234 2.69 10.04 -16.26
C MET A 234 2.81 9.67 -17.75
N MET A 235 1.94 8.77 -18.21
CA MET A 235 1.85 8.38 -19.62
C MET A 235 1.49 9.57 -20.52
N ALA A 236 0.49 10.37 -20.16
CA ALA A 236 0.08 11.54 -20.93
C ALA A 236 1.22 12.56 -21.10
N LYS A 237 2.01 12.79 -20.03
CA LYS A 237 3.20 13.66 -20.12
C LYS A 237 4.34 13.05 -20.95
N ALA A 238 4.42 11.72 -21.00
CA ALA A 238 5.43 11.04 -21.80
C ALA A 238 5.09 11.01 -23.29
N ILE A 239 3.88 10.64 -23.67
CA ILE A 239 3.51 10.26 -25.05
C ILE A 239 2.27 10.99 -25.60
N GLY A 240 1.63 11.84 -24.80
CA GLY A 240 0.51 12.67 -25.27
C GLY A 240 -0.61 11.90 -25.96
N ASN A 241 -0.97 12.30 -27.17
CA ASN A 241 -2.08 11.73 -27.94
C ASN A 241 -1.89 10.27 -28.40
N GLN A 242 -0.73 9.66 -28.18
CA GLN A 242 -0.55 8.23 -28.41
C GLN A 242 -1.28 7.39 -27.32
N LEU A 243 -1.63 8.02 -26.18
CA LEU A 243 -2.38 7.42 -25.10
C LEU A 243 -3.88 7.55 -25.34
N THR A 244 -4.60 6.43 -25.25
CA THR A 244 -6.06 6.40 -25.16
C THR A 244 -6.46 5.85 -23.80
N CYS A 245 -7.20 6.64 -23.02
CA CYS A 245 -7.77 6.24 -21.74
C CYS A 245 -9.24 5.90 -21.91
N VAL A 246 -9.65 4.70 -21.48
CA VAL A 246 -11.04 4.28 -21.41
C VAL A 246 -11.48 4.30 -19.97
N PHE A 247 -12.46 5.14 -19.66
CA PHE A 247 -13.10 5.25 -18.36
C PHE A 247 -14.51 4.66 -18.42
N VAL A 248 -14.76 3.59 -17.67
CA VAL A 248 -16.07 2.93 -17.61
C VAL A 248 -16.88 3.48 -16.46
N ASP A 249 -17.92 4.25 -16.77
CA ASP A 249 -18.91 4.71 -15.80
C ASP A 249 -19.98 3.62 -15.63
N HIS A 250 -19.75 2.76 -14.66
CA HIS A 250 -20.60 1.61 -14.33
C HIS A 250 -21.77 1.96 -13.38
N GLY A 251 -21.97 3.23 -13.07
CA GLY A 251 -23.07 3.69 -12.21
C GLY A 251 -22.87 3.43 -10.70
N LEU A 252 -21.81 2.73 -10.29
CA LEU A 252 -21.50 2.43 -8.89
C LEU A 252 -20.38 3.32 -8.32
N LEU A 253 -20.09 4.43 -9.01
CA LEU A 253 -19.12 5.44 -8.60
C LEU A 253 -19.69 6.32 -7.47
N ARG A 254 -18.82 7.03 -6.76
CA ARG A 254 -19.24 8.09 -5.86
C ARG A 254 -19.97 9.19 -6.61
N LYS A 255 -20.72 10.00 -5.88
CA LYS A 255 -21.42 11.17 -6.44
C LYS A 255 -20.42 12.07 -7.18
N ASN A 256 -20.74 12.40 -8.45
CA ASN A 256 -19.97 13.25 -9.35
C ASN A 256 -18.56 12.73 -9.72
N GLU A 257 -18.17 11.54 -9.30
CA GLU A 257 -16.80 11.02 -9.51
C GLU A 257 -16.46 10.89 -11.00
N GLY A 258 -17.40 10.44 -11.84
CA GLY A 258 -17.20 10.36 -13.29
C GLY A 258 -16.94 11.74 -13.92
N ASP A 259 -17.65 12.76 -13.49
CA ASP A 259 -17.50 14.14 -13.97
C ASP A 259 -16.17 14.75 -13.50
N GLU A 260 -15.74 14.44 -12.27
CA GLU A 260 -14.42 14.84 -11.74
C GLU A 260 -13.27 14.22 -12.55
N VAL A 261 -13.38 12.94 -12.92
CA VAL A 261 -12.39 12.27 -13.76
C VAL A 261 -12.36 12.87 -15.16
N GLU A 262 -13.52 13.11 -15.76
CA GLU A 262 -13.62 13.74 -17.09
C GLU A 262 -13.11 15.20 -17.08
N ALA A 263 -13.31 15.94 -16.01
CA ALA A 263 -12.77 17.30 -15.88
C ALA A 263 -11.22 17.31 -15.91
N VAL A 264 -10.57 16.24 -15.45
CA VAL A 264 -9.11 16.14 -15.44
C VAL A 264 -8.56 15.53 -16.73
N PHE A 265 -9.17 14.44 -17.21
CA PHE A 265 -8.64 13.65 -18.32
C PHE A 265 -9.40 13.81 -19.64
N GLY A 266 -10.55 14.46 -19.61
CA GLY A 266 -11.38 14.71 -20.77
C GLY A 266 -10.82 15.81 -21.70
N PRO A 267 -11.52 16.08 -22.81
CA PRO A 267 -11.05 17.02 -23.85
C PRO A 267 -10.77 18.43 -23.37
N ASN A 268 -11.41 18.85 -22.28
CA ASN A 268 -11.23 20.17 -21.66
C ASN A 268 -10.25 20.15 -20.47
N GLY A 269 -9.67 18.98 -20.18
CA GLY A 269 -8.70 18.82 -19.09
C GLY A 269 -7.29 19.31 -19.46
N PRO A 270 -6.39 19.37 -18.47
CA PRO A 270 -5.03 19.89 -18.65
C PRO A 270 -4.08 18.93 -19.41
N TYR A 271 -4.49 17.70 -19.73
CA TYR A 271 -3.64 16.69 -20.34
C TYR A 271 -4.05 16.40 -21.79
N SER A 272 -3.07 16.36 -22.70
CA SER A 272 -3.28 15.93 -24.09
C SER A 272 -3.28 14.41 -24.16
N LEU A 273 -4.46 13.80 -24.27
CA LEU A 273 -4.66 12.37 -24.47
C LEU A 273 -6.02 12.12 -25.10
N ASN A 274 -6.25 10.90 -25.59
CA ASN A 274 -7.58 10.49 -26.07
C ASN A 274 -8.36 9.93 -24.87
N PHE A 275 -9.48 10.55 -24.52
CA PHE A 275 -10.33 10.14 -23.41
C PHE A 275 -11.69 9.64 -23.91
N ILE A 276 -12.07 8.44 -23.49
CA ILE A 276 -13.35 7.81 -23.81
C ILE A 276 -14.07 7.48 -22.52
N ARG A 277 -15.19 8.18 -22.24
CA ARG A 277 -16.10 7.82 -21.15
C ARG A 277 -17.19 6.92 -21.70
N VAL A 278 -17.31 5.72 -21.15
CA VAL A 278 -18.33 4.74 -21.53
C VAL A 278 -19.41 4.73 -20.45
N ASN A 279 -20.60 5.18 -20.79
CA ASN A 279 -21.74 5.03 -19.88
C ASN A 279 -22.30 3.60 -20.01
N ALA A 280 -22.03 2.78 -19.00
CA ALA A 280 -22.47 1.38 -18.91
C ALA A 280 -23.42 1.12 -17.73
N GLN A 281 -23.95 2.16 -17.08
CA GLN A 281 -24.73 2.06 -15.85
C GLN A 281 -25.87 1.07 -15.94
N GLU A 282 -26.68 1.14 -17.01
CA GLU A 282 -27.82 0.24 -17.21
C GLU A 282 -27.40 -1.23 -17.37
N GLU A 283 -26.26 -1.49 -18.05
CA GLU A 283 -25.71 -2.84 -18.23
C GLU A 283 -25.36 -3.46 -16.88
N PHE A 284 -24.69 -2.68 -16.01
CA PHE A 284 -24.30 -3.15 -14.67
C PHE A 284 -25.53 -3.36 -13.77
N TYR A 285 -26.49 -2.45 -13.75
CA TYR A 285 -27.70 -2.62 -12.96
C TYR A 285 -28.51 -3.85 -13.38
N GLU A 286 -28.64 -4.12 -14.66
CA GLU A 286 -29.37 -5.31 -15.14
C GLU A 286 -28.66 -6.61 -14.73
N LYS A 287 -27.31 -6.64 -14.79
CA LYS A 287 -26.49 -7.78 -14.32
C LYS A 287 -26.56 -8.02 -12.83
N LEU A 288 -26.74 -6.98 -12.04
CA LEU A 288 -26.84 -7.04 -10.58
C LEU A 288 -28.24 -7.27 -10.04
N LYS A 289 -29.24 -7.31 -10.91
CA LYS A 289 -30.62 -7.51 -10.53
C LYS A 289 -30.83 -8.85 -9.81
N GLY A 290 -31.42 -8.77 -8.59
CA GLY A 290 -31.65 -9.93 -7.73
C GLY A 290 -30.36 -10.51 -7.09
N VAL A 291 -29.22 -9.86 -7.22
CA VAL A 291 -27.95 -10.32 -6.64
C VAL A 291 -27.74 -9.62 -5.29
N GLU A 292 -27.76 -10.40 -4.19
CA GLU A 292 -27.62 -9.88 -2.83
C GLU A 292 -26.23 -10.19 -2.24
N GLU A 293 -25.63 -11.33 -2.58
CA GLU A 293 -24.40 -11.82 -1.98
C GLU A 293 -23.20 -11.01 -2.46
N PRO A 294 -22.38 -10.45 -1.52
CA PRO A 294 -21.28 -9.52 -1.85
C PRO A 294 -20.25 -10.08 -2.81
N GLU A 295 -19.85 -11.34 -2.66
CA GLU A 295 -18.83 -11.94 -3.50
C GLU A 295 -19.34 -12.17 -4.95
N LYS A 296 -20.62 -12.50 -5.11
CA LYS A 296 -21.24 -12.56 -6.45
C LYS A 296 -21.30 -11.20 -7.11
N LYS A 297 -21.67 -10.14 -6.34
CA LYS A 297 -21.63 -8.76 -6.88
C LYS A 297 -20.23 -8.41 -7.38
N ARG A 298 -19.20 -8.70 -6.56
CA ARG A 298 -17.81 -8.44 -6.90
C ARG A 298 -17.39 -9.11 -8.21
N LYS A 299 -17.72 -10.39 -8.39
CA LYS A 299 -17.42 -11.16 -9.60
C LYS A 299 -18.16 -10.59 -10.82
N ILE A 300 -19.45 -10.35 -10.70
CA ILE A 300 -20.27 -9.81 -11.80
C ILE A 300 -19.75 -8.44 -12.25
N ILE A 301 -19.46 -7.54 -11.29
CA ILE A 301 -18.95 -6.20 -11.60
C ILE A 301 -17.58 -6.29 -12.29
N GLY A 302 -16.69 -7.15 -11.80
CA GLY A 302 -15.38 -7.37 -12.40
C GLY A 302 -15.48 -7.92 -13.84
N GLU A 303 -16.27 -8.96 -14.04
CA GLU A 303 -16.49 -9.56 -15.38
C GLU A 303 -17.11 -8.58 -16.37
N GLU A 304 -18.12 -7.81 -15.95
CA GLU A 304 -18.78 -6.86 -16.82
C GLU A 304 -17.88 -5.68 -17.17
N PHE A 305 -17.06 -5.21 -16.19
CA PHE A 305 -16.06 -4.18 -16.46
C PHE A 305 -15.09 -4.62 -17.58
N ILE A 306 -14.61 -5.85 -17.52
CA ILE A 306 -13.72 -6.40 -18.54
C ILE A 306 -14.42 -6.44 -19.90
N ARG A 307 -15.67 -6.93 -19.99
CA ARG A 307 -16.43 -7.00 -21.24
C ARG A 307 -16.64 -5.62 -21.88
N VAL A 308 -17.01 -4.64 -21.07
CA VAL A 308 -17.18 -3.26 -21.55
C VAL A 308 -15.85 -2.71 -22.05
N PHE A 309 -14.77 -2.91 -21.30
CA PHE A 309 -13.43 -2.46 -21.68
C PHE A 309 -12.96 -3.13 -22.99
N GLU A 310 -13.13 -4.44 -23.14
CA GLU A 310 -12.83 -5.18 -24.36
C GLU A 310 -13.59 -4.68 -25.58
N ARG A 311 -14.89 -4.42 -25.40
CA ARG A 311 -15.76 -3.88 -26.45
C ARG A 311 -15.23 -2.55 -26.97
N GLU A 312 -14.80 -1.67 -26.06
CA GLU A 312 -14.26 -0.37 -26.44
C GLU A 312 -12.84 -0.48 -27.02
N ALA A 313 -12.00 -1.35 -26.47
CA ALA A 313 -10.67 -1.63 -27.02
C ALA A 313 -10.73 -2.12 -28.47
N LYS A 314 -11.70 -2.99 -28.80
CA LYS A 314 -11.92 -3.45 -30.19
C LYS A 314 -12.30 -2.32 -31.16
N LYS A 315 -13.03 -1.30 -30.68
CA LYS A 315 -13.38 -0.12 -31.52
C LYS A 315 -12.17 0.78 -31.77
N ILE A 316 -11.24 0.86 -30.80
CA ILE A 316 -10.00 1.64 -30.92
C ILE A 316 -9.06 0.99 -31.96
N GLY A 317 -9.10 -0.32 -32.11
CA GLY A 317 -8.27 -1.08 -33.03
C GLY A 317 -6.94 -1.51 -32.42
N ALA A 318 -5.92 -1.73 -33.27
CA ALA A 318 -4.63 -2.23 -32.82
C ALA A 318 -3.93 -1.23 -31.89
N VAL A 319 -3.52 -1.72 -30.73
CA VAL A 319 -2.70 -1.00 -29.75
C VAL A 319 -1.46 -1.83 -29.45
N ASP A 320 -0.33 -1.16 -29.20
CA ASP A 320 0.95 -1.82 -28.96
C ASP A 320 1.18 -2.15 -27.49
N TYR A 321 0.65 -1.33 -26.60
CA TYR A 321 0.89 -1.43 -25.16
C TYR A 321 -0.38 -1.21 -24.34
N LEU A 322 -0.46 -1.92 -23.20
CA LEU A 322 -1.48 -1.69 -22.18
C LEU A 322 -0.81 -1.07 -20.95
N VAL A 323 -1.44 -0.08 -20.33
CA VAL A 323 -0.98 0.50 -19.06
C VAL A 323 -1.71 -0.15 -17.90
N GLN A 324 -0.96 -0.54 -16.89
CA GLN A 324 -1.48 -1.06 -15.63
C GLN A 324 -0.95 -0.23 -14.45
N GLY A 325 -1.82 0.10 -13.51
CA GLY A 325 -1.49 0.88 -12.30
C GLY A 325 -0.93 0.02 -11.16
N THR A 326 -0.20 -1.05 -11.45
CA THR A 326 0.46 -1.91 -10.46
C THR A 326 1.42 -1.10 -9.60
N ILE A 327 1.38 -1.27 -8.29
CA ILE A 327 2.27 -0.64 -7.33
C ILE A 327 3.17 -1.68 -6.65
N TYR A 328 4.20 -1.23 -5.93
CA TYR A 328 5.22 -2.12 -5.38
C TYR A 328 4.68 -3.18 -4.40
N PRO A 329 3.73 -2.92 -3.49
CA PRO A 329 3.10 -3.96 -2.68
C PRO A 329 2.45 -5.08 -3.51
N ASP A 330 1.77 -4.77 -4.62
CA ASP A 330 1.16 -5.78 -5.51
C ASP A 330 2.20 -6.73 -6.08
N VAL A 331 3.39 -6.19 -6.39
CA VAL A 331 4.53 -6.99 -6.91
C VAL A 331 5.03 -7.97 -5.86
N ILE A 332 5.16 -7.53 -4.61
CA ILE A 332 5.64 -8.38 -3.51
C ILE A 332 4.62 -9.48 -3.19
N GLU A 333 3.34 -9.13 -3.07
CA GLU A 333 2.25 -10.07 -2.79
C GLU A 333 2.07 -11.12 -3.90
N SER A 334 2.36 -10.73 -5.15
CA SER A 334 2.33 -11.64 -6.30
C SER A 334 3.47 -12.66 -6.32
N GLY A 335 4.45 -12.52 -5.42
CA GLY A 335 5.64 -13.37 -5.30
C GLY A 335 6.78 -12.90 -6.19
N LEU A 336 7.95 -12.68 -5.59
CA LEU A 336 9.19 -12.26 -6.28
C LEU A 336 9.85 -13.39 -7.10
N GLY A 337 9.26 -14.58 -7.12
CA GLY A 337 9.73 -15.75 -7.85
C GLY A 337 8.68 -16.30 -8.83
N LYS A 338 9.06 -17.18 -9.70
CA LYS A 338 8.36 -17.99 -10.74
C LYS A 338 6.88 -17.78 -11.10
N SER A 339 6.09 -17.07 -10.30
CA SER A 339 4.67 -16.74 -10.53
C SER A 339 4.44 -15.30 -11.01
N ALA A 340 5.44 -14.44 -11.02
CA ALA A 340 5.28 -13.04 -11.41
C ALA A 340 4.76 -12.87 -12.85
N THR A 341 5.06 -13.83 -13.72
CA THR A 341 4.58 -13.82 -15.12
C THR A 341 3.11 -14.26 -15.25
N ILE A 342 2.59 -15.05 -14.29
CA ILE A 342 1.23 -15.62 -14.38
C ILE A 342 0.22 -14.73 -13.66
N LYS A 343 0.64 -14.02 -12.59
CA LYS A 343 -0.27 -13.16 -11.79
C LYS A 343 -0.35 -11.71 -12.26
N SER A 344 0.56 -11.23 -13.11
CA SER A 344 0.37 -9.97 -13.83
C SER A 344 -0.90 -9.97 -14.71
N HIS A 345 -1.41 -11.18 -15.04
CA HIS A 345 -2.69 -11.37 -15.69
C HIS A 345 -3.90 -11.37 -14.72
N HIS A 346 -3.69 -11.40 -13.39
CA HIS A 346 -4.77 -11.53 -12.41
C HIS A 346 -5.18 -10.23 -11.71
N ASN A 347 -4.39 -9.16 -11.80
CA ASN A 347 -4.79 -7.85 -11.26
C ASN A 347 -5.77 -7.07 -12.15
N VAL A 348 -5.88 -7.46 -13.41
CA VAL A 348 -7.05 -7.17 -14.24
C VAL A 348 -7.72 -8.53 -14.44
N GLY A 349 -8.72 -8.86 -13.65
CA GLY A 349 -9.39 -10.15 -13.69
C GLY A 349 -9.76 -10.52 -15.14
N GLY A 350 -8.89 -11.34 -15.79
CA GLY A 350 -9.00 -11.70 -17.21
C GLY A 350 -8.65 -10.54 -18.14
N LEU A 351 -7.36 -10.41 -18.51
CA LEU A 351 -7.03 -9.68 -19.75
C LEU A 351 -7.67 -10.40 -20.93
N PRO A 352 -8.22 -9.65 -21.88
CA PRO A 352 -8.85 -10.24 -23.04
C PRO A 352 -7.87 -11.13 -23.80
N ASP A 353 -8.26 -12.37 -24.11
CA ASP A 353 -7.53 -13.27 -25.01
C ASP A 353 -7.42 -12.72 -26.46
N TYR A 354 -7.95 -11.52 -26.70
CA TYR A 354 -8.18 -10.96 -28.03
C TYR A 354 -7.42 -9.67 -28.35
N VAL A 355 -6.62 -9.12 -27.42
CA VAL A 355 -5.81 -7.93 -27.70
C VAL A 355 -4.34 -8.33 -27.66
N ASP A 356 -3.72 -8.48 -28.81
CA ASP A 356 -2.28 -8.70 -28.97
C ASP A 356 -1.54 -7.40 -28.62
N PHE A 357 -1.15 -7.23 -27.33
CA PHE A 357 -0.19 -6.19 -26.97
C PHE A 357 1.22 -6.75 -27.08
N LYS A 358 2.16 -5.88 -27.40
CA LYS A 358 3.58 -6.23 -27.33
C LYS A 358 4.01 -6.42 -25.87
N GLU A 359 3.54 -5.54 -24.98
CA GLU A 359 3.93 -5.53 -23.56
C GLU A 359 2.99 -4.69 -22.72
N ILE A 360 2.99 -4.96 -21.39
CA ILE A 360 2.32 -4.14 -20.37
C ILE A 360 3.32 -3.12 -19.83
N ILE A 361 2.89 -1.86 -19.71
CA ILE A 361 3.66 -0.79 -19.09
C ILE A 361 3.11 -0.54 -17.69
N GLU A 362 3.95 -0.68 -16.68
CA GLU A 362 3.62 -0.49 -15.26
C GLU A 362 4.44 0.66 -14.66
N PRO A 363 4.04 1.92 -14.87
CA PRO A 363 4.85 3.08 -14.49
C PRO A 363 5.12 3.19 -12.99
N LEU A 364 4.23 2.62 -12.17
CA LEU A 364 4.24 2.75 -10.71
C LEU A 364 4.76 1.51 -9.99
N ARG A 365 5.22 0.50 -10.73
CA ARG A 365 5.64 -0.81 -10.20
C ARG A 365 6.68 -0.74 -9.08
N LEU A 366 7.48 0.31 -9.06
CA LEU A 366 8.53 0.52 -8.07
C LEU A 366 8.06 1.36 -6.86
N LEU A 367 6.85 1.88 -6.85
CA LEU A 367 6.40 2.85 -5.85
C LEU A 367 5.48 2.22 -4.79
N PHE A 368 5.69 2.61 -3.53
CA PHE A 368 4.70 2.44 -2.48
C PHE A 368 3.55 3.44 -2.65
N LYS A 369 2.42 3.19 -1.99
CA LYS A 369 1.21 4.01 -2.12
C LYS A 369 1.40 5.50 -1.81
N ASP A 370 2.19 5.81 -0.81
CA ASP A 370 2.53 7.19 -0.43
C ASP A 370 3.48 7.85 -1.45
N GLU A 371 4.41 7.07 -2.04
CA GLU A 371 5.27 7.53 -3.14
C GLU A 371 4.45 7.80 -4.40
N VAL A 372 3.44 6.96 -4.70
CA VAL A 372 2.49 7.22 -5.81
C VAL A 372 1.78 8.55 -5.62
N ARG A 373 1.34 8.87 -4.40
CA ARG A 373 0.72 10.16 -4.11
C ARG A 373 1.69 11.32 -4.31
N LYS A 374 2.93 11.21 -3.82
CA LYS A 374 3.98 12.21 -4.05
C LYS A 374 4.25 12.40 -5.55
N ALA A 375 4.39 11.30 -6.31
CA ALA A 375 4.55 11.36 -7.76
C ALA A 375 3.34 12.02 -8.45
N GLY A 376 2.12 11.78 -7.97
CA GLY A 376 0.91 12.44 -8.45
C GLY A 376 0.96 13.97 -8.29
N LEU A 377 1.43 14.45 -7.14
CA LEU A 377 1.61 15.88 -6.90
C LEU A 377 2.70 16.48 -7.81
N GLU A 378 3.84 15.81 -7.97
CA GLU A 378 4.92 16.22 -8.90
C GLU A 378 4.43 16.27 -10.36
N LEU A 379 3.51 15.38 -10.73
CA LEU A 379 2.87 15.40 -12.04
C LEU A 379 1.81 16.50 -12.19
N GLY A 380 1.47 17.22 -11.10
CA GLY A 380 0.49 18.31 -11.10
C GLY A 380 -0.96 17.86 -11.00
N LEU A 381 -1.22 16.64 -10.54
CA LEU A 381 -2.57 16.21 -10.22
C LEU A 381 -3.15 17.00 -9.05
N PRO A 382 -4.46 17.34 -9.09
CA PRO A 382 -5.10 18.03 -7.97
C PRO A 382 -5.05 17.22 -6.68
N GLU A 383 -4.84 17.89 -5.54
CA GLU A 383 -4.78 17.23 -4.23
C GLU A 383 -6.01 16.37 -3.92
N TYR A 384 -7.21 16.81 -4.30
CA TYR A 384 -8.44 16.05 -4.05
C TYR A 384 -8.48 14.69 -4.77
N LEU A 385 -7.76 14.55 -5.91
CA LEU A 385 -7.58 13.28 -6.61
C LEU A 385 -6.50 12.43 -5.94
N VAL A 386 -5.37 13.03 -5.61
CA VAL A 386 -4.20 12.34 -5.03
C VAL A 386 -4.51 11.79 -3.63
N TYR A 387 -5.25 12.55 -2.83
CA TYR A 387 -5.61 12.17 -1.46
C TYR A 387 -7.03 11.64 -1.33
N ARG A 388 -7.64 11.25 -2.45
CA ARG A 388 -8.94 10.60 -2.45
C ARG A 388 -8.93 9.38 -1.52
N GLN A 389 -10.03 9.22 -0.76
CA GLN A 389 -10.24 8.06 0.08
C GLN A 389 -10.20 6.76 -0.73
N PRO A 390 -9.68 5.66 -0.18
CA PRO A 390 -9.75 4.36 -0.81
C PRO A 390 -11.18 4.06 -1.31
N PHE A 391 -11.29 3.39 -2.44
CA PHE A 391 -12.55 3.02 -3.03
C PHE A 391 -12.44 1.61 -3.59
N PRO A 392 -13.35 0.71 -3.25
CA PRO A 392 -13.25 -0.66 -3.68
C PRO A 392 -13.50 -0.80 -5.19
N GLY A 393 -12.86 -1.79 -5.82
CA GLY A 393 -13.06 -2.06 -7.24
C GLY A 393 -14.53 -2.22 -7.66
N PRO A 394 -15.38 -2.93 -6.88
CA PRO A 394 -16.82 -3.03 -7.15
C PRO A 394 -17.62 -1.74 -6.88
N GLY A 395 -16.99 -0.66 -6.46
CA GLY A 395 -17.63 0.61 -6.17
C GLY A 395 -18.65 0.50 -5.04
N LEU A 396 -19.72 1.30 -5.13
CA LEU A 396 -20.79 1.30 -4.13
C LEU A 396 -21.61 -0.01 -4.08
N GLY A 397 -21.43 -0.92 -5.03
CA GLY A 397 -22.15 -2.18 -5.07
C GLY A 397 -21.99 -3.04 -3.82
N ILE A 398 -20.81 -3.00 -3.18
CA ILE A 398 -20.55 -3.72 -1.91
C ILE A 398 -20.94 -2.90 -0.66
N ARG A 399 -21.19 -1.59 -0.81
CA ARG A 399 -21.69 -0.73 0.28
C ARG A 399 -23.22 -0.69 0.36
N ILE A 400 -23.90 -1.50 -0.46
CA ILE A 400 -25.34 -1.71 -0.43
C ILE A 400 -25.59 -3.15 -0.02
N ILE A 401 -26.13 -3.36 1.19
CA ILE A 401 -26.54 -4.68 1.65
C ILE A 401 -27.86 -5.05 0.96
N GLY A 402 -27.93 -6.29 0.43
CA GLY A 402 -29.02 -6.74 -0.42
C GLY A 402 -28.86 -6.33 -1.88
N GLU A 403 -29.94 -6.37 -2.66
CA GLU A 403 -29.96 -6.04 -4.08
C GLU A 403 -29.53 -4.59 -4.38
N VAL A 404 -28.74 -4.42 -5.44
CA VAL A 404 -28.30 -3.11 -5.93
C VAL A 404 -29.32 -2.57 -6.92
N THR A 405 -29.83 -1.37 -6.68
CA THR A 405 -30.73 -0.63 -7.59
C THR A 405 -30.23 0.80 -7.76
N ALA A 406 -30.60 1.45 -8.87
CA ALA A 406 -30.25 2.85 -9.12
C ALA A 406 -30.70 3.78 -7.98
N GLU A 407 -31.89 3.53 -7.38
CA GLU A 407 -32.40 4.29 -6.25
C GLU A 407 -31.52 4.14 -5.00
N LYS A 408 -31.15 2.90 -4.65
CA LYS A 408 -30.27 2.62 -3.50
C LYS A 408 -28.85 3.19 -3.71
N VAL A 409 -28.32 3.10 -4.93
CA VAL A 409 -27.03 3.72 -5.28
C VAL A 409 -27.10 5.23 -5.05
N LYS A 410 -28.17 5.88 -5.50
CA LYS A 410 -28.37 7.33 -5.28
C LYS A 410 -28.41 7.69 -3.80
N MET A 411 -29.09 6.90 -2.97
CA MET A 411 -29.11 7.11 -1.52
C MET A 411 -27.70 7.05 -0.92
N VAL A 412 -26.90 6.02 -1.29
CA VAL A 412 -25.52 5.88 -0.80
C VAL A 412 -24.64 7.00 -1.31
N GLN A 413 -24.75 7.38 -2.57
CA GLN A 413 -23.99 8.49 -3.16
C GLN A 413 -24.24 9.79 -2.39
N ASP A 414 -25.49 10.12 -2.09
CA ASP A 414 -25.83 11.34 -1.39
C ASP A 414 -25.40 11.29 0.08
N ALA A 415 -25.62 10.17 0.77
CA ALA A 415 -25.21 9.98 2.16
C ALA A 415 -23.68 10.02 2.31
N ASP A 416 -22.95 9.33 1.43
CA ASP A 416 -21.48 9.30 1.43
C ASP A 416 -20.89 10.70 1.13
N ALA A 417 -21.48 11.43 0.20
CA ALA A 417 -21.05 12.79 -0.12
C ALA A 417 -21.22 13.74 1.08
N ILE A 418 -22.36 13.69 1.77
CA ILE A 418 -22.62 14.46 2.99
C ILE A 418 -21.59 14.10 4.07
N TYR A 419 -21.37 12.79 4.28
CA TYR A 419 -20.45 12.34 5.31
C TYR A 419 -19.02 12.82 5.03
N ARG A 420 -18.53 12.65 3.81
CA ARG A 420 -17.19 13.12 3.41
C ARG A 420 -17.03 14.64 3.54
N GLU A 421 -18.06 15.39 3.19
CA GLU A 421 -18.07 16.84 3.31
C GLU A 421 -17.95 17.31 4.76
N GLU A 422 -18.73 16.73 5.68
CA GLU A 422 -18.70 17.12 7.10
C GLU A 422 -17.41 16.68 7.80
N ILE A 423 -16.86 15.52 7.45
CA ILE A 423 -15.53 15.08 7.93
C ILE A 423 -14.43 16.05 7.48
N ALA A 424 -14.45 16.48 6.22
CA ALA A 424 -13.49 17.46 5.70
C ALA A 424 -13.62 18.83 6.38
N LYS A 425 -14.87 19.33 6.57
CA LYS A 425 -15.13 20.58 7.31
C LYS A 425 -14.64 20.52 8.76
N ALA A 426 -14.66 19.35 9.38
CA ALA A 426 -14.15 19.13 10.72
C ALA A 426 -12.60 18.97 10.77
N GLY A 427 -11.90 18.98 9.64
CA GLY A 427 -10.45 18.76 9.56
C GLY A 427 -10.01 17.36 9.98
N LEU A 428 -10.86 16.36 9.76
CA LEU A 428 -10.64 14.96 10.12
C LEU A 428 -10.25 14.09 8.92
N ASP A 429 -10.39 14.60 7.70
CA ASP A 429 -10.17 13.87 6.44
C ASP A 429 -8.76 13.31 6.25
N ARG A 430 -7.76 13.92 6.91
CA ARG A 430 -6.35 13.44 6.91
C ARG A 430 -6.00 12.60 8.14
N LYS A 431 -6.86 12.59 9.17
CA LYS A 431 -6.63 11.84 10.41
C LYS A 431 -7.28 10.48 10.39
N ILE A 432 -8.36 10.33 9.65
CA ILE A 432 -9.12 9.08 9.51
C ILE A 432 -8.62 8.36 8.25
N SER A 433 -8.21 7.11 8.40
CA SER A 433 -7.61 6.34 7.30
C SER A 433 -8.60 5.99 6.20
N GLN A 434 -9.84 5.62 6.59
CA GLN A 434 -10.94 5.36 5.66
C GLN A 434 -12.28 5.64 6.33
N TYR A 435 -13.19 6.28 5.60
CA TYR A 435 -14.56 6.54 6.05
C TYR A 435 -15.53 6.57 4.87
N PHE A 436 -16.74 6.06 5.10
CA PHE A 436 -17.77 5.93 4.07
C PHE A 436 -19.16 5.69 4.68
N ALA A 437 -20.20 5.88 3.87
CA ALA A 437 -21.56 5.48 4.18
C ALA A 437 -21.93 4.18 3.46
N ALA A 438 -22.67 3.31 4.14
CA ALA A 438 -23.21 2.08 3.59
C ALA A 438 -24.74 2.03 3.82
N LEU A 439 -25.48 1.53 2.82
CA LEU A 439 -26.92 1.33 2.95
C LEU A 439 -27.17 -0.07 3.51
N THR A 440 -27.79 -0.12 4.69
CA THR A 440 -28.23 -1.38 5.26
C THR A 440 -29.53 -1.83 4.60
N ASN A 441 -29.84 -3.12 4.68
CA ASN A 441 -31.16 -3.62 4.27
C ASN A 441 -32.22 -3.44 5.37
N MET A 442 -31.86 -2.82 6.49
CA MET A 442 -32.76 -2.52 7.60
C MET A 442 -33.68 -1.35 7.26
N ARG A 443 -34.96 -1.56 7.49
CA ARG A 443 -35.96 -0.48 7.45
C ARG A 443 -36.49 -0.20 8.85
N SER A 444 -36.79 1.04 9.11
CA SER A 444 -37.37 1.47 10.38
C SER A 444 -38.56 2.41 10.20
N VAL A 445 -39.45 2.38 11.19
CA VAL A 445 -40.50 3.35 11.26
C VAL A 445 -39.94 4.70 11.71
N GLY A 446 -40.25 5.75 10.98
CA GLY A 446 -39.95 7.14 11.31
C GLY A 446 -41.23 7.96 11.35
N VAL A 447 -41.12 9.15 11.91
CA VAL A 447 -42.16 10.18 11.84
C VAL A 447 -41.49 11.42 11.24
N MET A 448 -41.92 11.80 10.06
CA MET A 448 -41.43 12.99 9.36
C MET A 448 -42.61 13.93 9.09
N GLY A 449 -42.66 15.02 9.85
CA GLY A 449 -43.85 15.84 9.95
C GLY A 449 -44.98 15.03 10.61
N ASP A 450 -46.17 15.06 10.02
CA ASP A 450 -47.37 14.35 10.54
C ASP A 450 -47.54 12.92 9.96
N PHE A 451 -46.56 12.43 9.17
CA PHE A 451 -46.64 11.14 8.49
C PHE A 451 -45.65 10.13 9.04
N ARG A 452 -46.13 8.88 9.14
CA ARG A 452 -45.21 7.74 9.38
C ARG A 452 -44.49 7.37 8.09
N THR A 453 -43.20 7.17 8.22
CA THR A 453 -42.34 6.64 7.13
C THR A 453 -41.82 5.25 7.49
N TYR A 454 -41.48 4.46 6.46
CA TYR A 454 -40.85 3.16 6.61
C TYR A 454 -39.65 3.09 5.63
N ASP A 455 -38.55 3.70 6.07
CA ASP A 455 -37.42 4.00 5.22
C ASP A 455 -36.16 3.26 5.69
N TYR A 456 -35.09 3.34 4.89
CA TYR A 456 -33.82 2.67 5.13
C TYR A 456 -33.01 3.34 6.25
N ALA A 457 -32.12 2.52 6.83
CA ALA A 457 -31.05 2.96 7.71
C ALA A 457 -29.70 2.97 6.97
N VAL A 458 -28.95 4.05 7.17
CA VAL A 458 -27.56 4.20 6.71
C VAL A 458 -26.61 3.93 7.86
N ALA A 459 -25.59 3.13 7.63
CA ALA A 459 -24.46 2.94 8.52
C ALA A 459 -23.31 3.82 8.08
N LEU A 460 -22.78 4.62 9.00
CA LEU A 460 -21.53 5.35 8.84
C LEU A 460 -20.40 4.51 9.40
N ARG A 461 -19.33 4.36 8.68
CA ARG A 461 -18.12 3.68 9.14
C ARG A 461 -16.92 4.60 8.95
N ALA A 462 -16.05 4.64 9.96
CA ALA A 462 -14.77 5.30 9.89
C ALA A 462 -13.77 4.52 10.71
N VAL A 463 -12.56 4.35 10.19
CA VAL A 463 -11.50 3.59 10.84
C VAL A 463 -10.17 4.32 10.79
N VAL A 464 -9.39 4.10 11.84
CA VAL A 464 -7.97 4.47 11.90
C VAL A 464 -7.15 3.19 11.84
N THR A 465 -6.16 3.19 10.98
CA THR A 465 -5.27 2.06 10.78
C THR A 465 -3.92 2.52 10.25
N ASN A 466 -2.87 1.75 10.52
CA ASN A 466 -1.53 2.00 10.00
C ASN A 466 -1.17 1.06 8.84
N ASP A 467 -1.74 -0.13 8.82
CA ASP A 467 -1.33 -1.23 7.93
C ASP A 467 -2.50 -1.91 7.18
N PHE A 468 -3.73 -1.49 7.45
CA PHE A 468 -4.98 -2.12 6.97
C PHE A 468 -5.16 -3.60 7.37
N MET A 469 -4.22 -4.18 8.12
CA MET A 469 -4.37 -5.52 8.71
C MET A 469 -5.27 -5.48 9.94
N THR A 470 -5.03 -4.48 10.79
CA THR A 470 -5.85 -4.16 11.96
C THR A 470 -6.42 -2.76 11.82
N ALA A 471 -7.59 -2.53 12.37
CA ALA A 471 -8.21 -1.19 12.37
C ALA A 471 -9.12 -1.02 13.58
N GLU A 472 -9.16 0.20 14.11
CA GLU A 472 -10.08 0.61 15.15
C GLU A 472 -11.08 1.62 14.61
N ALA A 473 -12.27 1.68 15.20
CA ALA A 473 -13.25 2.72 14.85
C ALA A 473 -12.66 4.09 15.19
N ALA A 474 -12.81 5.04 14.28
CA ALA A 474 -12.33 6.40 14.49
C ALA A 474 -13.18 7.11 15.56
N ASP A 475 -12.54 7.84 16.45
CA ASP A 475 -13.21 8.73 17.40
C ASP A 475 -13.61 10.03 16.68
N ILE A 476 -14.89 10.10 16.25
CA ILE A 476 -15.44 11.29 15.61
C ILE A 476 -16.25 12.07 16.66
N PRO A 477 -16.00 13.37 16.82
CA PRO A 477 -16.78 14.18 17.75
C PRO A 477 -18.29 14.04 17.51
N PHE A 478 -19.05 13.80 18.57
CA PHE A 478 -20.48 13.52 18.49
C PHE A 478 -21.26 14.62 17.75
N GLU A 479 -20.85 15.87 17.91
CA GLU A 479 -21.43 17.02 17.20
C GLU A 479 -21.27 16.94 15.68
N VAL A 480 -20.17 16.34 15.19
CA VAL A 480 -19.95 16.10 13.75
C VAL A 480 -20.91 15.02 13.28
N LEU A 481 -20.99 13.89 14.02
CA LEU A 481 -21.94 12.82 13.71
C LEU A 481 -23.39 13.30 13.72
N GLN A 482 -23.77 14.18 14.65
CA GLN A 482 -25.11 14.79 14.67
C GLN A 482 -25.36 15.65 13.43
N LYS A 483 -24.40 16.46 12.98
CA LYS A 483 -24.53 17.24 11.73
C LYS A 483 -24.70 16.32 10.53
N VAL A 484 -23.90 15.28 10.42
CA VAL A 484 -23.99 14.27 9.35
C VAL A 484 -25.39 13.62 9.35
N MET A 485 -25.83 13.14 10.51
CA MET A 485 -27.15 12.52 10.68
C MET A 485 -28.26 13.47 10.27
N ASN A 486 -28.26 14.71 10.77
CA ASN A 486 -29.27 15.70 10.46
C ASN A 486 -29.36 15.99 8.95
N ARG A 487 -28.19 16.12 8.29
CA ARG A 487 -28.12 16.33 6.85
C ARG A 487 -28.65 15.13 6.08
N ILE A 488 -28.18 13.91 6.42
CA ILE A 488 -28.62 12.69 5.72
C ILE A 488 -30.13 12.53 5.81
N VAL A 489 -30.72 12.64 7.00
CA VAL A 489 -32.16 12.45 7.18
C VAL A 489 -32.97 13.50 6.44
N ASN A 490 -32.48 14.73 6.32
CA ASN A 490 -33.22 15.82 5.67
C ASN A 490 -32.95 15.90 4.15
N GLU A 491 -31.77 15.54 3.68
CA GLU A 491 -31.35 15.72 2.27
C GLU A 491 -31.46 14.43 1.45
N VAL A 492 -31.39 13.23 2.10
CA VAL A 492 -31.40 11.94 1.40
C VAL A 492 -32.77 11.29 1.49
N LYS A 493 -33.52 11.32 0.39
CA LYS A 493 -34.89 10.74 0.34
C LYS A 493 -34.82 9.22 0.56
N GLY A 494 -35.73 8.69 1.39
CA GLY A 494 -35.86 7.27 1.69
C GLY A 494 -34.91 6.77 2.81
N VAL A 495 -34.30 7.70 3.55
CA VAL A 495 -33.46 7.40 4.73
C VAL A 495 -34.03 8.14 5.95
N ASN A 496 -34.36 7.40 7.01
CA ASN A 496 -34.87 7.96 8.26
C ASN A 496 -34.06 7.59 9.51
N ARG A 497 -32.92 6.88 9.32
CA ARG A 497 -32.05 6.45 10.43
C ARG A 497 -30.60 6.41 10.01
N VAL A 498 -29.72 6.86 10.91
CA VAL A 498 -28.27 6.82 10.75
C VAL A 498 -27.65 6.12 11.95
N MET A 499 -26.72 5.22 11.71
CA MET A 499 -25.97 4.46 12.72
C MET A 499 -24.47 4.68 12.50
N TYR A 500 -23.68 4.53 13.57
CA TYR A 500 -22.23 4.53 13.48
C TYR A 500 -21.70 3.15 13.87
N ASP A 501 -20.90 2.52 12.99
CA ASP A 501 -20.31 1.20 13.21
C ASP A 501 -19.00 1.32 13.99
N LEU A 502 -18.98 0.78 15.22
CA LEU A 502 -17.87 0.80 16.16
C LEU A 502 -16.99 -0.45 16.06
N THR A 503 -17.26 -1.36 15.13
CA THR A 503 -16.58 -2.67 15.07
C THR A 503 -15.14 -2.51 14.61
N SER A 504 -14.20 -3.09 15.37
CA SER A 504 -12.78 -3.16 14.99
C SER A 504 -12.54 -4.20 13.90
N LYS A 505 -11.37 -4.15 13.27
CA LYS A 505 -10.84 -5.24 12.43
C LYS A 505 -9.62 -5.84 13.12
N PRO A 506 -9.58 -7.14 13.45
CA PRO A 506 -10.74 -8.05 13.46
C PRO A 506 -11.76 -7.69 14.56
N PRO A 507 -13.00 -8.27 14.61
CA PRO A 507 -13.52 -9.33 13.75
C PRO A 507 -14.16 -8.83 12.45
N GLY A 508 -14.50 -7.53 12.36
CA GLY A 508 -15.05 -6.97 11.14
C GLY A 508 -14.01 -6.78 10.04
N THR A 509 -14.48 -6.55 8.81
CA THR A 509 -13.68 -6.00 7.72
C THR A 509 -13.76 -4.47 7.75
N ILE A 510 -12.96 -3.77 6.95
CA ILE A 510 -13.12 -2.32 6.81
C ILE A 510 -14.35 -2.02 5.94
N GLU A 511 -14.44 -2.69 4.78
CA GLU A 511 -15.58 -2.62 3.85
C GLU A 511 -16.23 -3.98 3.69
#